data_0df3ee742b9560d14d08e95e5839a387
#
_entry.id   0df3ee742b9560d14d08e95e5839a387
#
_cell.length_a   1.000
_cell.length_b   1.000
_cell.length_c   1.000
_cell.angle_alpha   90.00
_cell.angle_beta   90.00
_cell.angle_gamma   90.00
#
_symmetry.space_group_name_H-M   'P 1'
#
loop_
_entity.id
_entity.type
_entity.pdbx_description
1 polymer ?
#
loop_
_entity_poly.entity_id
_entity_poly.type
_entity_poly.pdbx_seq_one_letter_code
_entity_poly.pdbx_strand_id
1 'polypeptide(L)'
;DMGVQRLMEFLGNVVPFVEDMPPYRNTRGEEVAHDANGPESLYFFKTGMEPHIGEVSYFKVMSGSVKTGDDLSNADRGSKERLGQIYACAGANRIAVDELKAGDLGCTVKLKDVKTGNTLNAKECDGQRFDFIEYPRPKYARAIKANNPQDTEKLMAALLKMRQEDPTWVV
;
A
#
# COMPACT_ATOMS: atom_id res chain seq x y z
N ASP A 1 6.90 22.90 -24.46
CA ASP A 1 7.80 22.19 -23.54
C ASP A 1 8.95 23.06 -22.95
N MET A 2 8.74 24.38 -22.83
CA MET A 2 9.75 25.23 -22.21
C MET A 2 9.90 24.90 -20.72
N GLY A 3 11.08 24.41 -20.32
CA GLY A 3 11.43 24.14 -18.93
C GLY A 3 11.30 22.71 -18.45
N VAL A 4 10.58 21.83 -19.16
CA VAL A 4 10.42 20.42 -18.74
C VAL A 4 11.77 19.69 -18.68
N GLN A 5 12.62 19.86 -19.70
CA GLN A 5 13.93 19.24 -19.71
C GLN A 5 14.78 19.70 -18.51
N ARG A 6 14.80 21.01 -18.23
CA ARG A 6 15.55 21.56 -17.09
C ARG A 6 15.01 21.07 -15.74
N LEU A 7 13.67 20.92 -15.64
CA LEU A 7 13.06 20.32 -14.44
C LEU A 7 13.51 18.88 -14.27
N MET A 8 13.50 18.07 -15.32
CA MET A 8 13.93 16.68 -15.27
C MET A 8 15.42 16.54 -14.92
N GLU A 9 16.27 17.39 -15.52
CA GLU A 9 17.69 17.46 -15.16
C GLU A 9 17.89 17.87 -13.69
N PHE A 10 17.13 18.85 -13.21
CA PHE A 10 17.16 19.25 -11.79
C PHE A 10 16.75 18.11 -10.87
N LEU A 11 15.63 17.45 -11.17
CA LEU A 11 15.16 16.31 -10.38
C LEU A 11 16.20 15.17 -10.37
N GLY A 12 16.78 14.83 -11.51
CA GLY A 12 17.81 13.79 -11.62
C GLY A 12 19.09 14.09 -10.84
N ASN A 13 19.39 15.38 -10.61
CA ASN A 13 20.62 15.79 -9.88
C ASN A 13 20.37 16.02 -8.37
N VAL A 14 19.14 16.28 -7.94
CA VAL A 14 18.84 16.74 -6.58
C VAL A 14 18.05 15.71 -5.77
N VAL A 15 17.24 14.87 -6.43
CA VAL A 15 16.45 13.85 -5.72
C VAL A 15 17.37 12.71 -5.28
N PRO A 16 17.41 12.38 -3.97
CA PRO A 16 18.23 11.29 -3.48
C PRO A 16 17.76 9.94 -4.02
N PHE A 17 18.69 9.03 -4.23
CA PHE A 17 18.37 7.62 -4.47
C PHE A 17 17.84 6.97 -3.18
N VAL A 18 17.16 5.84 -3.33
CA VAL A 18 16.62 5.08 -2.18
C VAL A 18 17.72 4.72 -1.19
N GLU A 19 18.91 4.40 -1.69
CA GLU A 19 20.09 4.04 -0.92
C GLU A 19 20.65 5.21 -0.08
N ASP A 20 20.41 6.44 -0.50
CA ASP A 20 20.82 7.67 0.22
C ASP A 20 19.82 8.07 1.32
N MET A 21 18.66 7.43 1.36
CA MET A 21 17.62 7.74 2.34
C MET A 21 17.93 7.08 3.70
N PRO A 22 17.58 7.75 4.82
CA PRO A 22 17.72 7.12 6.13
C PRO A 22 16.85 5.86 6.20
N PRO A 23 17.28 4.83 6.97
CA PRO A 23 16.50 3.62 7.14
C PRO A 23 15.10 3.92 7.68
N TYR A 24 14.15 3.09 7.30
CA TYR A 24 12.80 3.15 7.89
C TYR A 24 12.88 2.74 9.37
N ARG A 25 11.89 3.17 10.14
CA ARG A 25 11.69 2.68 11.50
C ARG A 25 10.39 1.90 11.58
N ASN A 26 10.46 0.73 12.19
CA ASN A 26 9.28 -0.06 12.50
C ASN A 26 8.63 0.43 13.82
N THR A 27 7.45 -0.11 14.15
CA THR A 27 6.72 0.26 15.39
C THR A 27 7.48 -0.06 16.69
N ARG A 28 8.55 -0.85 16.62
CA ARG A 28 9.44 -1.14 17.74
C ARG A 28 10.62 -0.17 17.85
N GLY A 29 10.74 0.77 16.91
CA GLY A 29 11.87 1.71 16.81
C GLY A 29 13.14 1.12 16.19
N GLU A 30 13.07 -0.12 15.67
CA GLU A 30 14.19 -0.78 15.00
C GLU A 30 14.35 -0.21 13.58
N GLU A 31 15.58 -0.06 13.14
CA GLU A 31 15.90 0.42 11.80
C GLU A 31 15.79 -0.72 10.78
N VAL A 32 15.13 -0.40 9.67
CA VAL A 32 14.93 -1.30 8.52
C VAL A 32 15.61 -0.68 7.31
N ALA A 33 16.73 -1.27 6.91
CA ALA A 33 17.51 -0.78 5.78
C ALA A 33 16.79 -0.97 4.45
N HIS A 34 17.07 -0.08 3.50
CA HIS A 34 16.66 -0.19 2.10
C HIS A 34 17.51 -1.22 1.35
N ASP A 35 17.52 -2.46 1.83
CA ASP A 35 18.37 -3.52 1.28
C ASP A 35 17.52 -4.46 0.41
N ALA A 36 17.81 -4.50 -0.89
CA ALA A 36 17.15 -5.40 -1.83
C ALA A 36 17.47 -6.90 -1.60
N ASN A 37 18.53 -7.20 -0.85
CA ASN A 37 18.91 -8.57 -0.47
C ASN A 37 18.45 -8.95 0.95
N GLY A 38 17.81 -8.02 1.64
CA GLY A 38 17.25 -8.26 2.97
C GLY A 38 15.97 -9.10 2.93
N PRO A 39 15.38 -9.40 4.09
CA PRO A 39 14.09 -10.08 4.15
C PRO A 39 12.97 -9.20 3.59
N GLU A 40 12.02 -9.82 2.87
CA GLU A 40 10.93 -9.08 2.23
C GLU A 40 9.98 -8.50 3.27
N SER A 41 9.74 -7.20 3.11
CA SER A 41 8.74 -6.47 3.90
C SER A 41 8.02 -5.44 3.04
N LEU A 42 6.69 -5.52 3.00
CA LEU A 42 5.82 -4.67 2.19
C LEU A 42 4.89 -3.87 3.09
N TYR A 43 4.79 -2.57 2.84
CA TYR A 43 3.80 -1.72 3.50
C TYR A 43 2.69 -1.31 2.54
N PHE A 44 1.45 -1.62 2.87
CA PHE A 44 0.27 -1.32 2.07
C PHE A 44 -0.28 0.06 2.45
N PHE A 45 -0.02 1.06 1.62
CA PHE A 45 -0.35 2.45 1.91
C PHE A 45 -1.69 2.91 1.34
N LYS A 46 -2.28 2.14 0.40
CA LYS A 46 -3.54 2.49 -0.23
C LYS A 46 -4.28 1.26 -0.76
N THR A 47 -5.59 1.28 -0.64
CA THR A 47 -6.51 0.36 -1.34
C THR A 47 -7.40 1.19 -2.26
N GLY A 48 -7.62 0.74 -3.48
CA GLY A 48 -8.54 1.35 -4.43
C GLY A 48 -9.51 0.32 -5.00
N MET A 49 -10.72 0.76 -5.34
CA MET A 49 -11.70 -0.09 -6.04
C MET A 49 -11.77 0.34 -7.51
N GLU A 50 -11.41 -0.57 -8.40
CA GLU A 50 -11.43 -0.30 -9.82
C GLU A 50 -12.55 -1.06 -10.53
N PRO A 51 -13.27 -0.41 -11.47
CA PRO A 51 -14.25 -1.10 -12.29
C PRO A 51 -13.63 -2.31 -12.98
N HIS A 52 -14.34 -3.44 -13.00
CA HIS A 52 -13.96 -4.70 -13.66
C HIS A 52 -12.78 -5.48 -13.05
N ILE A 53 -11.98 -4.89 -12.17
CA ILE A 53 -10.82 -5.52 -11.54
C ILE A 53 -11.13 -5.84 -10.07
N GLY A 54 -11.87 -4.95 -9.42
CA GLY A 54 -12.17 -5.02 -8.00
C GLY A 54 -11.15 -4.29 -7.14
N GLU A 55 -10.81 -4.86 -5.99
CA GLU A 55 -9.87 -4.29 -5.04
C GLU A 55 -8.44 -4.39 -5.57
N VAL A 56 -7.76 -3.24 -5.61
CA VAL A 56 -6.33 -3.08 -5.95
C VAL A 56 -5.62 -2.56 -4.72
N SER A 57 -4.61 -3.29 -4.27
CA SER A 57 -3.81 -2.93 -3.12
C SER A 57 -2.45 -2.40 -3.56
N TYR A 58 -2.15 -1.15 -3.18
CA TYR A 58 -0.89 -0.47 -3.49
C TYR A 58 0.06 -0.59 -2.32
N PHE A 59 1.29 -0.95 -2.60
CA PHE A 59 2.32 -1.16 -1.59
C PHE A 59 3.66 -0.53 -1.96
N LYS A 60 4.47 -0.33 -0.95
CA LYS A 60 5.88 -0.02 -1.06
C LYS A 60 6.70 -1.19 -0.55
N VAL A 61 7.74 -1.57 -1.28
CA VAL A 61 8.73 -2.53 -0.79
C VAL A 61 9.64 -1.80 0.19
N MET A 62 9.56 -2.16 1.46
CA MET A 62 10.34 -1.53 2.52
C MET A 62 11.73 -2.13 2.65
N SER A 63 11.85 -3.44 2.44
CA SER A 63 13.08 -4.22 2.43
C SER A 63 12.91 -5.46 1.57
N GLY A 64 13.99 -6.02 1.09
CA GLY A 64 14.00 -7.23 0.29
C GLY A 64 13.65 -7.01 -1.18
N SER A 65 13.33 -8.10 -1.83
CA SER A 65 12.94 -8.15 -3.23
C SER A 65 11.77 -9.13 -3.37
N VAL A 66 10.61 -8.62 -3.73
CA VAL A 66 9.36 -9.39 -3.79
C VAL A 66 9.04 -9.84 -5.20
N LYS A 67 8.54 -11.07 -5.34
CA LYS A 67 8.18 -11.70 -6.62
C LYS A 67 6.72 -12.12 -6.67
N THR A 68 6.24 -12.28 -7.88
CA THR A 68 4.94 -12.92 -8.12
C THR A 68 4.95 -14.34 -7.56
N GLY A 69 3.99 -14.64 -6.69
CA GLY A 69 3.81 -15.95 -6.08
C GLY A 69 4.39 -16.12 -4.68
N ASP A 70 5.06 -15.10 -4.14
CA ASP A 70 5.61 -15.14 -2.78
C ASP A 70 4.52 -15.30 -1.72
N ASP A 71 4.81 -16.11 -0.70
CA ASP A 71 3.94 -16.33 0.45
C ASP A 71 4.45 -15.48 1.62
N LEU A 72 3.66 -14.49 2.01
CA LEU A 72 4.00 -13.54 3.07
C LEU A 72 2.99 -13.61 4.22
N SER A 73 3.42 -13.23 5.42
CA SER A 73 2.56 -13.15 6.60
C SER A 73 2.11 -11.70 6.85
N ASN A 74 0.82 -11.52 7.10
CA ASN A 74 0.26 -10.24 7.51
C ASN A 74 0.47 -10.06 9.02
N ALA A 75 1.41 -9.20 9.39
CA ALA A 75 1.77 -8.95 10.78
C ALA A 75 0.61 -8.34 11.60
N ASP A 76 -0.29 -7.62 10.95
CA ASP A 76 -1.39 -6.92 11.62
C ASP A 76 -2.60 -7.83 11.88
N ARG A 77 -2.79 -8.86 11.04
CA ARG A 77 -3.95 -9.75 11.08
C ARG A 77 -3.62 -11.20 11.41
N GLY A 78 -2.34 -11.57 11.36
CA GLY A 78 -1.88 -12.95 11.57
C GLY A 78 -2.29 -13.91 10.45
N SER A 79 -2.72 -13.38 9.31
CA SER A 79 -3.10 -14.18 8.14
C SER A 79 -1.90 -14.37 7.20
N LYS A 80 -1.97 -15.41 6.36
CA LYS A 80 -0.98 -15.62 5.29
C LYS A 80 -1.59 -15.20 3.97
N GLU A 81 -0.81 -14.46 3.20
CA GLU A 81 -1.17 -13.97 1.88
C GLU A 81 -0.19 -14.48 0.84
N ARG A 82 -0.72 -14.90 -0.29
CA ARG A 82 0.08 -15.19 -1.47
C ARG A 82 -0.08 -14.05 -2.46
N LEU A 83 1.04 -13.45 -2.83
CA LEU A 83 1.06 -12.40 -3.83
C LEU A 83 0.68 -12.98 -5.20
N GLY A 84 -0.37 -12.44 -5.79
CA GLY A 84 -0.69 -12.67 -7.18
C GLY A 84 0.31 -11.95 -8.10
N GLN A 85 -0.10 -11.68 -9.34
CA GLN A 85 0.67 -10.84 -10.25
C GLN A 85 0.92 -9.47 -9.61
N ILE A 86 2.18 -9.05 -9.61
CA ILE A 86 2.59 -7.71 -9.18
C ILE A 86 2.78 -6.80 -10.39
N TYR A 87 2.52 -5.51 -10.18
CA TYR A 87 2.58 -4.50 -11.23
C TYR A 87 3.34 -3.28 -10.76
N ALA A 88 4.15 -2.71 -11.63
CA ALA A 88 4.63 -1.34 -11.49
C ALA A 88 3.55 -0.38 -11.99
N CYS A 89 3.32 0.70 -11.25
CA CYS A 89 2.28 1.68 -11.54
C CYS A 89 2.87 2.92 -12.21
N ALA A 90 2.44 3.20 -13.45
CA ALA A 90 2.80 4.39 -14.20
C ALA A 90 1.53 5.20 -14.51
N GLY A 91 1.11 6.05 -13.58
CA GLY A 91 -0.17 6.75 -13.65
C GLY A 91 -1.35 5.78 -13.64
N ALA A 92 -2.19 5.81 -14.68
CA ALA A 92 -3.31 4.89 -14.85
C ALA A 92 -2.89 3.52 -15.42
N ASN A 93 -1.66 3.39 -15.92
CA ASN A 93 -1.19 2.15 -16.54
C ASN A 93 -0.51 1.26 -15.50
N ARG A 94 -0.77 -0.03 -15.58
CA ARG A 94 -0.12 -1.07 -14.81
C ARG A 94 0.72 -1.95 -15.73
N ILE A 95 1.97 -2.06 -15.42
CA ILE A 95 2.92 -2.87 -16.17
C ILE A 95 3.23 -4.09 -15.32
N ALA A 96 2.89 -5.28 -15.80
CA ALA A 96 3.22 -6.52 -15.11
C ALA A 96 4.74 -6.66 -15.01
N VAL A 97 5.22 -6.96 -13.82
CA VAL A 97 6.63 -7.18 -13.53
C VAL A 97 6.79 -8.48 -12.75
N ASP A 98 7.95 -9.09 -12.85
CA ASP A 98 8.24 -10.33 -12.13
C ASP A 98 8.77 -10.08 -10.73
N GLU A 99 9.42 -8.93 -10.52
CA GLU A 99 10.12 -8.57 -9.29
C GLU A 99 10.02 -7.07 -9.03
N LEU A 100 9.91 -6.70 -7.75
CA LEU A 100 10.05 -5.33 -7.23
C LEU A 100 11.01 -5.35 -6.04
N LYS A 101 11.87 -4.33 -5.93
CA LYS A 101 12.94 -4.24 -4.93
C LYS A 101 12.68 -3.15 -3.90
N ALA A 102 13.41 -3.20 -2.80
CA ALA A 102 13.37 -2.19 -1.75
C ALA A 102 13.37 -0.77 -2.33
N GLY A 103 12.36 0.04 -1.94
CA GLY A 103 12.11 1.38 -2.45
C GLY A 103 11.07 1.46 -3.57
N ASP A 104 10.82 0.38 -4.30
CA ASP A 104 9.84 0.36 -5.38
C ASP A 104 8.41 0.47 -4.87
N LEU A 105 7.57 1.08 -5.70
CA LEU A 105 6.13 1.14 -5.52
C LEU A 105 5.45 0.19 -6.49
N GLY A 106 4.58 -0.65 -5.97
CA GLY A 106 3.82 -1.59 -6.76
C GLY A 106 2.37 -1.69 -6.37
N CYS A 107 1.63 -2.48 -7.13
CA CYS A 107 0.29 -2.88 -6.75
C CYS A 107 0.05 -4.36 -7.10
N THR A 108 -0.90 -4.94 -6.42
CA THR A 108 -1.41 -6.28 -6.70
C THR A 108 -2.91 -6.32 -6.50
N VAL A 109 -3.53 -7.39 -6.93
CA VAL A 109 -4.98 -7.58 -6.88
C VAL A 109 -5.34 -8.88 -6.17
N LYS A 110 -6.59 -8.98 -5.71
CA LYS A 110 -7.15 -10.23 -5.14
C LYS A 110 -6.46 -10.72 -3.87
N LEU A 111 -5.94 -9.83 -3.05
CA LEU A 111 -5.54 -10.18 -1.69
C LEU A 111 -6.80 -10.48 -0.85
N LYS A 112 -6.69 -11.43 0.08
CA LYS A 112 -7.84 -11.90 0.87
C LYS A 112 -8.13 -11.00 2.06
N ASP A 113 -7.09 -10.66 2.82
CA ASP A 113 -7.23 -9.96 4.10
C ASP A 113 -6.12 -8.91 4.31
N VAL A 114 -5.88 -8.09 3.29
CA VAL A 114 -4.94 -6.97 3.39
C VAL A 114 -5.70 -5.66 3.29
N LYS A 115 -5.38 -4.73 4.17
CA LYS A 115 -5.98 -3.39 4.22
C LYS A 115 -4.89 -2.32 4.23
N THR A 116 -5.30 -1.09 3.93
CA THR A 116 -4.42 0.07 4.07
C THR A 116 -3.84 0.12 5.49
N GLY A 117 -2.53 0.33 5.58
CA GLY A 117 -1.76 0.32 6.83
C GLY A 117 -1.21 -1.03 7.24
N ASN A 118 -1.55 -2.13 6.55
CA ASN A 118 -1.00 -3.44 6.88
C ASN A 118 0.42 -3.63 6.38
N THR A 119 1.16 -4.48 7.08
CA THR A 119 2.51 -4.91 6.72
C THR A 119 2.51 -6.40 6.41
N LEU A 120 3.01 -6.77 5.23
CA LEU A 120 3.30 -8.16 4.88
C LEU A 120 4.79 -8.41 4.94
N ASN A 121 5.18 -9.54 5.55
CA ASN A 121 6.57 -9.90 5.78
C ASN A 121 6.89 -11.32 5.34
N ALA A 122 8.14 -11.52 4.93
CA ALA A 122 8.73 -12.85 4.89
C ALA A 122 8.85 -13.44 6.30
N LYS A 123 9.09 -14.73 6.37
CA LYS A 123 9.19 -15.46 7.64
C LYS A 123 10.32 -14.95 8.54
N GLU A 124 11.41 -14.47 7.95
CA GLU A 124 12.61 -13.98 8.62
C GLU A 124 12.38 -12.69 9.42
N CYS A 125 11.41 -11.88 8.99
CA CYS A 125 11.01 -10.63 9.65
C CYS A 125 9.55 -10.65 10.12
N ASP A 126 9.02 -11.82 10.40
CA ASP A 126 7.64 -12.00 10.86
C ASP A 126 7.33 -11.14 12.10
N GLY A 127 6.15 -10.52 12.09
CA GLY A 127 5.71 -9.62 13.15
C GLY A 127 6.28 -8.19 13.09
N GLN A 128 7.12 -7.85 12.09
CA GLN A 128 7.53 -6.48 11.83
C GLN A 128 6.34 -5.67 11.33
N ARG A 129 6.18 -4.44 11.84
CA ARG A 129 5.10 -3.51 11.45
C ARG A 129 5.66 -2.12 11.25
N PHE A 130 5.04 -1.39 10.32
CA PHE A 130 5.29 0.04 10.16
C PHE A 130 4.12 0.84 10.71
N ASP A 131 4.40 2.08 11.13
CA ASP A 131 3.38 2.96 11.65
C ASP A 131 2.32 3.28 10.60
N PHE A 132 1.08 3.36 11.07
CA PHE A 132 -0.03 3.77 10.24
C PHE A 132 0.14 5.25 9.84
N ILE A 133 -0.19 5.57 8.60
CA ILE A 133 -0.16 6.96 8.13
C ILE A 133 -1.21 7.77 8.89
N GLU A 134 -0.78 8.84 9.58
CA GLU A 134 -1.69 9.75 10.25
C GLU A 134 -2.43 10.60 9.23
N TYR A 135 -3.74 10.39 9.15
CA TYR A 135 -4.62 11.18 8.30
C TYR A 135 -5.21 12.37 9.06
N PRO A 136 -5.50 13.49 8.36
CA PRO A 136 -6.19 14.61 8.98
C PRO A 136 -7.55 14.19 9.55
N ARG A 137 -7.93 14.74 10.70
CA ARG A 137 -9.24 14.48 11.28
C ARG A 137 -10.35 15.02 10.38
N PRO A 138 -11.44 14.25 10.16
CA PRO A 138 -12.59 14.73 9.41
C PRO A 138 -13.15 16.02 10.00
N LYS A 139 -13.37 17.01 9.14
CA LYS A 139 -13.91 18.33 9.57
C LYS A 139 -15.39 18.49 9.30
N TYR A 140 -16.00 17.55 8.59
CA TYR A 140 -17.39 17.63 8.16
C TYR A 140 -18.12 16.32 8.45
N ALA A 141 -19.30 16.40 9.03
CA ALA A 141 -20.14 15.25 9.31
C ALA A 141 -21.55 15.44 8.73
N ARG A 142 -22.13 14.36 8.24
CA ARG A 142 -23.51 14.31 7.76
C ARG A 142 -24.19 13.03 8.23
N ALA A 143 -25.45 13.15 8.64
CA ALA A 143 -26.29 11.99 8.87
C ALA A 143 -26.80 11.46 7.53
N ILE A 144 -26.71 10.14 7.35
CA ILE A 144 -27.18 9.43 6.16
C ILE A 144 -28.24 8.45 6.61
N LYS A 145 -29.37 8.39 5.87
CA LYS A 145 -30.46 7.45 6.11
C LYS A 145 -30.84 6.79 4.78
N ALA A 146 -31.00 5.47 4.82
CA ALA A 146 -31.53 4.75 3.67
C ALA A 146 -32.98 5.18 3.39
N ASN A 147 -33.36 5.34 2.13
CA ASN A 147 -34.72 5.65 1.74
C ASN A 147 -35.67 4.50 2.11
N ASN A 148 -35.22 3.26 1.96
CA ASN A 148 -35.94 2.07 2.36
C ASN A 148 -35.22 1.37 3.53
N PRO A 149 -35.90 0.98 4.60
CA PRO A 149 -35.28 0.27 5.73
C PRO A 149 -34.51 -1.00 5.32
N GLN A 150 -34.98 -1.69 4.29
CA GLN A 150 -34.36 -2.90 3.75
C GLN A 150 -32.99 -2.67 3.10
N ASP A 151 -32.66 -1.43 2.73
CA ASP A 151 -31.38 -1.07 2.12
C ASP A 151 -30.33 -0.62 3.15
N THR A 152 -30.66 -0.60 4.43
CA THR A 152 -29.75 -0.15 5.50
C THR A 152 -28.45 -0.97 5.54
N GLU A 153 -28.54 -2.29 5.41
CA GLU A 153 -27.36 -3.16 5.39
C GLU A 153 -26.48 -2.92 4.18
N LYS A 154 -27.10 -2.70 3.00
CA LYS A 154 -26.36 -2.37 1.77
C LYS A 154 -25.67 -1.01 1.88
N LEU A 155 -26.35 -0.04 2.49
CA LEU A 155 -25.78 1.27 2.76
C LEU A 155 -24.55 1.18 3.67
N MET A 156 -24.66 0.43 4.77
CA MET A 156 -23.52 0.22 5.67
C MET A 156 -22.36 -0.49 4.98
N ALA A 157 -22.63 -1.52 4.20
CA ALA A 157 -21.60 -2.23 3.42
C ALA A 157 -20.89 -1.29 2.42
N ALA A 158 -21.63 -0.39 1.75
CA ALA A 158 -21.07 0.59 0.82
C ALA A 158 -20.19 1.61 1.56
N LEU A 159 -20.64 2.14 2.70
CA LEU A 159 -19.87 3.08 3.52
C LEU A 159 -18.57 2.46 4.04
N LEU A 160 -18.60 1.20 4.47
CA LEU A 160 -17.42 0.48 4.92
C LEU A 160 -16.40 0.26 3.77
N LYS A 161 -16.88 0.04 2.55
CA LYS A 161 -16.00 -0.02 1.37
C LYS A 161 -15.35 1.34 1.07
N MET A 162 -16.12 2.43 1.10
CA MET A 162 -15.59 3.78 0.93
C MET A 162 -14.51 4.11 1.96
N ARG A 163 -14.69 3.68 3.22
CA ARG A 163 -13.68 3.83 4.27
C ARG A 163 -12.39 3.05 3.99
N GLN A 164 -12.46 1.93 3.26
CA GLN A 164 -11.26 1.18 2.88
C GLN A 164 -10.43 1.93 1.82
N GLU A 165 -11.09 2.64 0.91
CA GLU A 165 -10.44 3.46 -0.12
C GLU A 165 -9.88 4.77 0.46
N ASP A 166 -10.65 5.40 1.35
CA ASP A 166 -10.28 6.66 1.99
C ASP A 166 -10.38 6.51 3.52
N PRO A 167 -9.25 6.29 4.21
CA PRO A 167 -9.20 6.15 5.67
C PRO A 167 -9.65 7.40 6.45
N THR A 168 -9.82 8.55 5.80
CA THR A 168 -10.37 9.76 6.45
C THR A 168 -11.87 9.67 6.72
N TRP A 169 -12.56 8.72 6.09
CA TRP A 169 -13.97 8.47 6.35
C TRP A 169 -14.17 7.74 7.69
N VAL A 170 -14.93 8.37 8.57
CA VAL A 170 -15.37 7.79 9.86
C VAL A 170 -16.88 7.49 9.75
N VAL A 171 -17.25 6.22 9.88
CA VAL A 171 -18.61 5.70 9.79
C VAL A 171 -19.00 5.09 11.12
#